data_a011a8dac36e81ab0a78c6dc44b03f93
#
_entry.id   a011a8dac36e81ab0a78c6dc44b03f93
#
_cell.length_a   1.000
_cell.length_b   1.000
_cell.length_c   1.000
_cell.angle_alpha   90.00
_cell.angle_beta   90.00
_cell.angle_gamma   90.00
#
_symmetry.space_group_name_H-M   'P 1'
#
loop_
_entity.id
_entity.type
_entity.pdbx_description
1 polymer ?
#
loop_
_entity_poly.entity_id
_entity_poly.type
_entity_poly.pdbx_seq_one_letter_code
_entity_poly.pdbx_strand_id
1 'polypeptide(L)'
;MEVEYYSTALGLFERMRQLEESSDRILAHFEPISLLLTSEDYLPTLRQMLIEASPKGAGKGPTSADIDKMLQIMQERRAFFQRRRPHIVSLIGLRELERFVDTGLVGRIDLPESVRTERRLAARREVERIADLMESEPIDVQIGLIDDAMPTATFQVFSGRAGSVLAVSPFRLGELPNVRNGIATVTASPEAVRMYEAMIGRLWKAAYKGKAGATHLRKLLDRIH
;
A
#
# COMPACT_ATOMS: atom_id res chain seq x y z
N MET A 1 -10.78 20.60 16.57
CA MET A 1 -10.33 19.85 15.36
C MET A 1 -10.02 18.44 15.82
N GLU A 2 -10.80 17.47 15.38
CA GLU A 2 -10.77 16.11 15.91
C GLU A 2 -9.72 15.29 15.17
N VAL A 3 -8.88 14.57 15.92
CA VAL A 3 -7.95 13.58 15.38
C VAL A 3 -8.44 12.22 15.85
N GLU A 4 -8.69 11.33 14.91
CA GLU A 4 -9.05 9.95 15.19
C GLU A 4 -7.76 9.11 15.33
N TYR A 5 -7.73 8.17 16.28
CA TYR A 5 -6.61 7.27 16.54
C TYR A 5 -7.02 5.81 16.38
N TYR A 6 -6.19 5.02 15.70
CA TYR A 6 -6.42 3.60 15.45
C TYR A 6 -5.21 2.78 15.91
N SER A 7 -5.43 1.93 16.90
CA SER A 7 -4.40 1.02 17.44
C SER A 7 -4.33 -0.32 16.71
N THR A 8 -5.23 -0.56 15.74
CA THR A 8 -5.28 -1.78 14.94
C THR A 8 -5.45 -1.46 13.46
N ALA A 9 -4.83 -2.28 12.60
CA ALA A 9 -5.02 -2.16 11.16
C ALA A 9 -6.48 -2.39 10.75
N LEU A 10 -7.19 -3.30 11.40
CA LEU A 10 -8.60 -3.60 11.10
C LEU A 10 -9.49 -2.35 11.24
N GLY A 11 -9.40 -1.63 12.36
CA GLY A 11 -10.17 -0.41 12.58
C GLY A 11 -9.81 0.70 11.57
N LEU A 12 -8.52 0.85 11.26
CA LEU A 12 -8.07 1.80 10.25
C LEU A 12 -8.62 1.46 8.87
N PHE A 13 -8.55 0.19 8.44
CA PHE A 13 -8.97 -0.22 7.09
C PHE A 13 -10.47 -0.04 6.88
N GLU A 14 -11.27 -0.25 7.92
CA GLU A 14 -12.70 0.07 7.87
C GLU A 14 -12.92 1.59 7.67
N ARG A 15 -12.14 2.43 8.38
CA ARG A 15 -12.20 3.89 8.19
C ARG A 15 -11.75 4.31 6.79
N MET A 16 -10.68 3.71 6.28
CA MET A 16 -10.18 3.98 4.93
C MET A 16 -11.22 3.62 3.86
N ARG A 17 -11.95 2.51 4.02
CA ARG A 17 -13.06 2.14 3.12
C ARG A 17 -14.09 3.27 3.03
N GLN A 18 -14.53 3.81 4.17
CA GLN A 18 -15.48 4.93 4.21
C GLN A 18 -14.94 6.21 3.54
N LEU A 19 -13.64 6.50 3.74
CA LEU A 19 -12.98 7.64 3.12
C LEU A 19 -12.85 7.47 1.60
N GLU A 20 -12.48 6.28 1.13
CA GLU A 20 -12.42 5.95 -0.30
C GLU A 20 -13.78 6.09 -0.98
N GLU A 21 -14.87 5.61 -0.32
CA GLU A 21 -16.25 5.70 -0.83
C GLU A 21 -16.72 7.14 -1.03
N SER A 22 -16.23 8.08 -0.22
CA SER A 22 -16.61 9.50 -0.25
C SER A 22 -15.65 10.38 -1.06
N SER A 23 -14.58 9.81 -1.62
CA SER A 23 -13.51 10.58 -2.28
C SER A 23 -13.54 10.47 -3.79
N ASP A 24 -13.19 11.55 -4.46
CA ASP A 24 -13.01 11.62 -5.91
C ASP A 24 -11.52 11.54 -6.28
N ARG A 25 -10.62 11.87 -5.33
CA ARG A 25 -9.17 11.84 -5.51
C ARG A 25 -8.48 11.28 -4.28
N ILE A 26 -7.45 10.44 -4.51
CA ILE A 26 -6.60 9.85 -3.48
C ILE A 26 -5.14 10.14 -3.84
N LEU A 27 -4.41 10.83 -2.95
CA LEU A 27 -2.96 10.98 -3.04
C LEU A 27 -2.32 10.06 -2.01
N ALA A 28 -1.45 9.15 -2.42
CA ALA A 28 -1.01 8.07 -1.55
C ALA A 28 0.49 7.79 -1.63
N HIS A 29 1.06 7.43 -0.49
CA HIS A 29 2.29 6.67 -0.38
C HIS A 29 2.01 5.41 0.41
N PHE A 30 2.14 4.27 -0.24
CA PHE A 30 2.01 2.94 0.35
C PHE A 30 3.28 2.14 0.13
N GLU A 31 3.76 1.53 1.19
CA GLU A 31 4.85 0.57 1.13
C GLU A 31 4.33 -0.87 1.10
N PRO A 32 4.81 -1.68 0.19
CA PRO A 32 5.60 -1.35 -1.01
C PRO A 32 4.71 -0.91 -2.17
N ILE A 33 3.45 -1.35 -2.19
CA ILE A 33 2.46 -1.12 -3.26
C ILE A 33 1.09 -0.90 -2.64
N SER A 34 0.30 0.03 -3.21
CA SER A 34 -1.10 0.19 -2.81
C SER A 34 -1.90 -1.08 -3.10
N LEU A 35 -2.65 -1.55 -2.09
CA LEU A 35 -3.57 -2.67 -2.22
C LEU A 35 -4.55 -2.49 -3.41
N LEU A 36 -4.97 -1.26 -3.69
CA LEU A 36 -5.90 -0.96 -4.78
C LEU A 36 -5.34 -1.27 -6.17
N LEU A 37 -4.00 -1.36 -6.30
CA LEU A 37 -3.28 -1.60 -7.55
C LEU A 37 -2.76 -3.04 -7.69
N THR A 38 -2.88 -3.89 -6.66
CA THR A 38 -2.41 -5.28 -6.68
C THR A 38 -3.27 -6.20 -7.54
N SER A 39 -2.72 -7.37 -7.89
CA SER A 39 -3.43 -8.43 -8.61
C SER A 39 -4.51 -9.12 -7.77
N GLU A 40 -5.33 -9.98 -8.37
CA GLU A 40 -6.31 -10.80 -7.65
C GLU A 40 -5.63 -11.85 -6.75
N ASP A 41 -4.47 -12.36 -7.17
CA ASP A 41 -3.69 -13.36 -6.44
C ASP A 41 -3.03 -12.80 -5.16
N TYR A 42 -3.00 -11.48 -5.02
CA TYR A 42 -2.37 -10.83 -3.86
C TYR A 42 -3.08 -11.16 -2.54
N LEU A 43 -4.41 -11.11 -2.49
CA LEU A 43 -5.16 -11.32 -1.24
C LEU A 43 -5.02 -12.74 -0.66
N PRO A 44 -5.09 -13.84 -1.45
CA PRO A 44 -4.78 -15.19 -0.96
C PRO A 44 -3.37 -15.29 -0.36
N THR A 45 -2.38 -14.70 -1.04
CA THR A 45 -1.00 -14.67 -0.55
C THR A 45 -0.87 -13.86 0.74
N LEU A 46 -1.51 -12.69 0.80
CA LEU A 46 -1.54 -11.85 2.00
C LEU A 46 -2.15 -12.57 3.20
N ARG A 47 -3.21 -13.37 3.00
CA ARG A 47 -3.79 -14.18 4.07
C ARG A 47 -2.75 -15.10 4.70
N GLN A 48 -1.97 -15.79 3.89
CA GLN A 48 -0.91 -16.67 4.38
C GLN A 48 0.17 -15.88 5.13
N MET A 49 0.59 -14.74 4.59
CA MET A 49 1.57 -13.87 5.25
C MET A 49 1.09 -13.39 6.63
N LEU A 50 -0.18 -13.00 6.77
CA LEU A 50 -0.75 -12.57 8.05
C LEU A 50 -0.79 -13.71 9.08
N ILE A 51 -1.10 -14.94 8.63
CA ILE A 51 -1.04 -16.14 9.48
C ILE A 51 0.41 -16.42 9.90
N GLU A 52 1.36 -16.37 8.97
CA GLU A 52 2.80 -16.57 9.23
C GLU A 52 3.36 -15.53 10.22
N ALA A 53 2.94 -14.26 10.08
CA ALA A 53 3.36 -13.15 10.94
C ALA A 53 2.71 -13.17 12.33
N SER A 54 1.69 -14.01 12.53
CA SER A 54 1.01 -14.11 13.82
C SER A 54 1.87 -14.87 14.83
N PRO A 55 2.08 -14.33 16.06
CA PRO A 55 2.86 -15.02 17.08
C PRO A 55 2.24 -16.36 17.44
N LYS A 56 3.09 -17.36 17.60
CA LYS A 56 2.68 -18.65 18.18
C LYS A 56 2.44 -18.46 19.69
N GLY A 57 1.19 -18.47 20.13
CA GLY A 57 0.82 -18.40 21.55
C GLY A 57 -0.46 -17.60 21.79
N ALA A 58 -1.21 -17.97 22.82
CA ALA A 58 -2.52 -17.38 23.12
C ALA A 58 -2.44 -15.87 23.42
N GLY A 59 -3.24 -15.08 22.75
CA GLY A 59 -3.60 -13.71 23.12
C GLY A 59 -2.74 -12.57 22.58
N LYS A 60 -1.81 -12.78 21.64
CA LYS A 60 -0.87 -11.74 21.19
C LYS A 60 -0.93 -11.35 19.69
N GLY A 61 -1.85 -11.86 18.91
CA GLY A 61 -1.97 -11.56 17.48
C GLY A 61 -3.41 -11.51 17.00
N PRO A 62 -3.66 -11.08 15.74
CA PRO A 62 -4.97 -11.17 15.16
C PRO A 62 -5.42 -12.64 15.11
N THR A 63 -6.68 -12.89 15.43
CA THR A 63 -7.29 -14.20 15.27
C THR A 63 -7.51 -14.50 13.78
N SER A 64 -7.77 -15.77 13.43
CA SER A 64 -8.14 -16.10 12.03
C SER A 64 -9.38 -15.32 11.59
N ALA A 65 -10.35 -15.12 12.48
CA ALA A 65 -11.54 -14.32 12.20
C ALA A 65 -11.20 -12.83 11.94
N ASP A 66 -10.26 -12.26 12.68
CA ASP A 66 -9.80 -10.87 12.43
C ASP A 66 -9.09 -10.76 11.08
N ILE A 67 -8.28 -11.75 10.71
CA ILE A 67 -7.62 -11.81 9.40
C ILE A 67 -8.66 -11.91 8.30
N ASP A 68 -9.62 -12.81 8.40
CA ASP A 68 -10.66 -13.01 7.40
C ASP A 68 -11.52 -11.74 7.24
N LYS A 69 -11.88 -11.07 8.34
CA LYS A 69 -12.59 -9.79 8.31
C LYS A 69 -11.77 -8.69 7.64
N MET A 70 -10.47 -8.61 7.94
CA MET A 70 -9.56 -7.65 7.31
C MET A 70 -9.48 -7.86 5.80
N LEU A 71 -9.37 -9.11 5.34
CA LEU A 71 -9.34 -9.46 3.92
C LEU A 71 -10.66 -9.15 3.22
N GLN A 72 -11.80 -9.38 3.89
CA GLN A 72 -13.11 -8.98 3.37
C GLN A 72 -13.18 -7.46 3.11
N ILE A 73 -12.77 -6.64 4.09
CA ILE A 73 -12.73 -5.18 3.92
C ILE A 73 -11.84 -4.79 2.75
N MET A 74 -10.67 -5.42 2.62
CA MET A 74 -9.75 -5.16 1.50
C MET A 74 -10.35 -5.53 0.14
N GLN A 75 -11.08 -6.64 0.06
CA GLN A 75 -11.78 -7.05 -1.14
C GLN A 75 -12.89 -6.05 -1.50
N GLU A 76 -13.65 -5.57 -0.52
CA GLU A 76 -14.68 -4.55 -0.71
C GLU A 76 -14.08 -3.22 -1.23
N ARG A 77 -12.95 -2.76 -0.65
CA ARG A 77 -12.21 -1.58 -1.09
C ARG A 77 -11.75 -1.70 -2.54
N ARG A 78 -11.15 -2.83 -2.91
CA ARG A 78 -10.73 -3.09 -4.31
C ARG A 78 -11.92 -3.11 -5.27
N ALA A 79 -12.99 -3.81 -4.93
CA ALA A 79 -14.19 -3.88 -5.74
C ALA A 79 -14.84 -2.49 -5.92
N PHE A 80 -14.82 -1.66 -4.88
CA PHE A 80 -15.28 -0.28 -4.96
C PHE A 80 -14.39 0.56 -5.89
N PHE A 81 -13.07 0.48 -5.72
CA PHE A 81 -12.10 1.16 -6.57
C PHE A 81 -12.26 0.79 -8.05
N GLN A 82 -12.42 -0.49 -8.37
CA GLN A 82 -12.62 -0.97 -9.74
C GLN A 82 -13.90 -0.44 -10.38
N ARG A 83 -14.98 -0.29 -9.59
CA ARG A 83 -16.26 0.23 -10.09
C ARG A 83 -16.29 1.74 -10.25
N ARG A 84 -15.78 2.47 -9.26
CA ARG A 84 -15.88 3.93 -9.19
C ARG A 84 -14.72 4.66 -9.83
N ARG A 85 -13.55 4.06 -9.82
CA ARG A 85 -12.29 4.60 -10.35
C ARG A 85 -12.01 6.05 -9.92
N PRO A 86 -11.91 6.32 -8.60
CA PRO A 86 -11.44 7.62 -8.16
C PRO A 86 -10.03 7.85 -8.70
N HIS A 87 -9.70 9.12 -8.96
CA HIS A 87 -8.34 9.47 -9.41
C HIS A 87 -7.33 9.18 -8.30
N ILE A 88 -6.38 8.28 -8.55
CA ILE A 88 -5.31 7.95 -7.61
C ILE A 88 -3.96 8.44 -8.13
N VAL A 89 -3.18 9.12 -7.28
CA VAL A 89 -1.75 9.38 -7.47
C VAL A 89 -1.00 8.58 -6.42
N SER A 90 -0.25 7.56 -6.84
CA SER A 90 0.51 6.68 -5.94
C SER A 90 2.01 6.96 -6.07
N LEU A 91 2.65 7.33 -4.96
CA LEU A 91 4.11 7.45 -4.85
C LEU A 91 4.67 6.15 -4.28
N ILE A 92 5.69 5.61 -4.92
CA ILE A 92 6.32 4.35 -4.56
C ILE A 92 7.83 4.54 -4.54
N GLY A 93 8.50 4.16 -3.45
CA GLY A 93 9.95 4.19 -3.34
C GLY A 93 10.59 3.03 -4.11
N LEU A 94 11.61 3.31 -4.91
CA LEU A 94 12.33 2.27 -5.66
C LEU A 94 13.04 1.28 -4.74
N ARG A 95 13.61 1.75 -3.63
CA ARG A 95 14.30 0.91 -2.63
C ARG A 95 13.32 -0.02 -1.91
N GLU A 96 12.10 0.44 -1.66
CA GLU A 96 11.03 -0.37 -1.07
C GLU A 96 10.60 -1.47 -2.03
N LEU A 97 10.50 -1.18 -3.33
CA LEU A 97 10.22 -2.20 -4.35
C LEU A 97 11.36 -3.21 -4.50
N GLU A 98 12.62 -2.75 -4.50
CA GLU A 98 13.79 -3.63 -4.52
C GLU A 98 13.78 -4.60 -3.34
N ARG A 99 13.63 -4.09 -2.12
CA ARG A 99 13.51 -4.90 -0.91
C ARG A 99 12.31 -5.86 -0.95
N PHE A 100 11.18 -5.40 -1.47
CA PHE A 100 9.97 -6.21 -1.60
C PHE A 100 10.16 -7.40 -2.54
N VAL A 101 10.83 -7.23 -3.69
CA VAL A 101 11.14 -8.31 -4.62
C VAL A 101 12.18 -9.26 -4.03
N ASP A 102 13.23 -8.75 -3.39
CA ASP A 102 14.31 -9.54 -2.79
C ASP A 102 13.81 -10.37 -1.59
N THR A 103 13.00 -9.80 -0.72
CA THR A 103 12.43 -10.49 0.45
C THR A 103 11.29 -11.42 0.05
N GLY A 104 10.45 -11.01 -0.88
CA GLY A 104 9.23 -11.70 -1.29
C GLY A 104 8.04 -11.42 -0.38
N LEU A 105 6.88 -11.95 -0.76
CA LEU A 105 5.62 -11.86 -0.02
C LEU A 105 5.62 -12.84 1.17
N VAL A 106 6.37 -12.54 2.22
CA VAL A 106 6.56 -13.41 3.39
C VAL A 106 6.05 -12.75 4.67
N GLY A 107 5.43 -13.54 5.54
CA GLY A 107 5.01 -13.11 6.87
C GLY A 107 6.13 -13.22 7.93
N ARG A 108 7.15 -14.03 7.67
CA ARG A 108 8.35 -14.21 8.48
C ARG A 108 9.54 -14.65 7.64
N ILE A 109 10.76 -14.41 8.12
CA ILE A 109 12.00 -14.69 7.36
C ILE A 109 12.48 -16.14 7.44
N ASP A 110 12.06 -16.90 8.42
CA ASP A 110 12.49 -18.29 8.68
C ASP A 110 11.66 -19.35 7.90
N LEU A 111 11.15 -18.98 6.72
CA LEU A 111 10.45 -19.90 5.82
C LEU A 111 11.44 -20.76 5.03
N PRO A 112 11.05 -22.00 4.62
CA PRO A 112 11.84 -22.83 3.73
C PRO A 112 12.19 -22.09 2.43
N GLU A 113 13.38 -22.33 1.87
CA GLU A 113 13.86 -21.61 0.68
C GLU A 113 12.95 -21.82 -0.54
N SER A 114 12.37 -23.00 -0.70
CA SER A 114 11.39 -23.24 -1.78
C SER A 114 10.17 -22.34 -1.71
N VAL A 115 9.66 -22.10 -0.48
CA VAL A 115 8.54 -21.18 -0.24
C VAL A 115 8.97 -19.73 -0.48
N ARG A 116 10.14 -19.35 0.00
CA ARG A 116 10.69 -17.99 -0.22
C ARG A 116 10.87 -17.68 -1.70
N THR A 117 11.37 -18.63 -2.49
CA THR A 117 11.51 -18.48 -3.94
C THR A 117 10.16 -18.25 -4.61
N GLU A 118 9.12 -19.03 -4.28
CA GLU A 118 7.78 -18.83 -4.79
C GLU A 118 7.23 -17.42 -4.43
N ARG A 119 7.50 -16.98 -3.20
CA ARG A 119 7.03 -15.67 -2.71
C ARG A 119 7.78 -14.49 -3.33
N ARG A 120 9.06 -14.64 -3.69
CA ARG A 120 9.81 -13.65 -4.48
C ARG A 120 9.24 -13.53 -5.89
N LEU A 121 8.93 -14.66 -6.53
CA LEU A 121 8.28 -14.66 -7.85
C LEU A 121 6.90 -13.99 -7.80
N ALA A 122 6.13 -14.19 -6.72
CA ALA A 122 4.86 -13.51 -6.53
C ALA A 122 5.05 -11.99 -6.37
N ALA A 123 6.01 -11.55 -5.56
CA ALA A 123 6.33 -10.13 -5.40
C ALA A 123 6.79 -9.49 -6.73
N ARG A 124 7.63 -10.21 -7.50
CA ARG A 124 8.07 -9.77 -8.82
C ARG A 124 6.89 -9.54 -9.77
N ARG A 125 5.92 -10.45 -9.83
CA ARG A 125 4.71 -10.29 -10.66
C ARG A 125 3.90 -9.05 -10.27
N GLU A 126 3.80 -8.73 -8.98
CA GLU A 126 3.13 -7.50 -8.56
C GLU A 126 3.87 -6.24 -9.04
N VAL A 127 5.20 -6.25 -9.00
CA VAL A 127 6.01 -5.11 -9.49
C VAL A 127 5.95 -5.01 -11.02
N GLU A 128 5.96 -6.13 -11.75
CA GLU A 128 5.74 -6.17 -13.20
C GLU A 128 4.38 -5.55 -13.56
N ARG A 129 3.33 -5.87 -12.81
CA ARG A 129 2.01 -5.27 -12.96
C ARG A 129 2.03 -3.75 -12.76
N ILE A 130 2.80 -3.23 -11.82
CA ILE A 130 2.97 -1.77 -11.65
C ILE A 130 3.61 -1.16 -12.90
N ALA A 131 4.62 -1.81 -13.49
CA ALA A 131 5.22 -1.35 -14.74
C ALA A 131 4.19 -1.33 -15.89
N ASP A 132 3.36 -2.37 -16.03
CA ASP A 132 2.30 -2.43 -17.03
C ASP A 132 1.25 -1.32 -16.85
N LEU A 133 0.86 -1.03 -15.60
CA LEU A 133 -0.03 0.09 -15.28
C LEU A 133 0.59 1.44 -15.67
N MET A 134 1.89 1.63 -15.45
CA MET A 134 2.59 2.84 -15.85
C MET A 134 2.72 2.97 -17.37
N GLU A 135 2.90 1.88 -18.10
CA GLU A 135 2.96 1.87 -19.57
C GLU A 135 1.62 2.15 -20.23
N SER A 136 0.52 1.64 -19.64
CA SER A 136 -0.83 1.88 -20.14
C SER A 136 -1.31 3.31 -19.92
N GLU A 137 -0.65 4.05 -19.01
CA GLU A 137 -0.92 5.46 -18.68
C GLU A 137 -2.42 5.75 -18.44
N PRO A 138 -3.13 4.97 -17.62
CA PRO A 138 -4.54 5.24 -17.36
C PRO A 138 -4.70 6.62 -16.69
N ILE A 139 -5.70 7.38 -17.10
CA ILE A 139 -5.94 8.75 -16.60
C ILE A 139 -6.25 8.74 -15.10
N ASP A 140 -6.96 7.73 -14.65
CA ASP A 140 -7.45 7.57 -13.27
C ASP A 140 -6.40 6.96 -12.31
N VAL A 141 -5.31 6.38 -12.84
CA VAL A 141 -4.23 5.78 -12.04
C VAL A 141 -2.88 6.35 -12.47
N GLN A 142 -2.31 7.20 -11.64
CA GLN A 142 -0.99 7.79 -11.87
C GLN A 142 0.01 7.28 -10.84
N ILE A 143 1.15 6.77 -11.30
CA ILE A 143 2.19 6.20 -10.46
C ILE A 143 3.48 6.98 -10.67
N GLY A 144 4.12 7.37 -9.56
CA GLY A 144 5.42 8.03 -9.54
C GLY A 144 6.42 7.20 -8.72
N LEU A 145 7.54 6.82 -9.35
CA LEU A 145 8.63 6.12 -8.68
C LEU A 145 9.65 7.14 -8.14
N ILE A 146 10.02 6.99 -6.89
CA ILE A 146 10.92 7.89 -6.16
C ILE A 146 12.23 7.17 -5.88
N ASP A 147 13.34 7.77 -6.31
CA ASP A 147 14.71 7.34 -6.00
C ASP A 147 15.36 8.31 -5.00
N ASP A 148 14.67 8.62 -3.94
CA ASP A 148 15.11 9.54 -2.87
C ASP A 148 14.50 9.08 -1.54
N ALA A 149 14.77 9.83 -0.46
CA ALA A 149 14.22 9.54 0.84
C ALA A 149 12.69 9.65 0.84
N MET A 150 12.04 8.55 1.25
CA MET A 150 10.60 8.47 1.41
C MET A 150 10.22 8.58 2.89
N PRO A 151 9.01 9.07 3.20
CA PRO A 151 8.46 8.98 4.55
C PRO A 151 8.42 7.53 5.04
N THR A 152 8.76 7.30 6.30
CA THR A 152 8.77 5.96 6.92
C THR A 152 7.37 5.43 7.24
N ALA A 153 6.37 6.30 7.30
CA ALA A 153 4.97 5.93 7.52
C ALA A 153 4.20 6.03 6.20
N THR A 154 3.31 5.07 5.96
CA THR A 154 2.36 5.19 4.86
C THR A 154 1.37 6.31 5.13
N PHE A 155 0.92 6.99 4.09
CA PHE A 155 -0.10 8.03 4.23
C PHE A 155 -1.00 8.11 3.00
N GLN A 156 -2.20 8.64 3.22
CA GLN A 156 -3.17 8.94 2.16
C GLN A 156 -3.87 10.26 2.45
N VAL A 157 -4.02 11.08 1.41
CA VAL A 157 -4.90 12.24 1.43
C VAL A 157 -6.10 11.90 0.55
N PHE A 158 -7.25 11.84 1.17
CA PHE A 158 -8.54 11.61 0.55
C PHE A 158 -9.21 12.94 0.31
N SER A 159 -9.62 13.23 -0.92
CA SER A 159 -10.28 14.49 -1.27
C SER A 159 -11.60 14.23 -2.00
N GLY A 160 -12.65 14.87 -1.53
CA GLY A 160 -14.00 14.78 -2.07
C GLY A 160 -14.82 16.05 -1.78
N ARG A 161 -16.11 16.00 -2.02
CA ARG A 161 -17.01 17.16 -1.84
C ARG A 161 -17.06 17.72 -0.42
N ALA A 162 -16.84 16.88 0.59
CA ALA A 162 -16.85 17.29 2.01
C ALA A 162 -15.50 17.89 2.47
N GLY A 163 -14.50 17.96 1.62
CA GLY A 163 -13.15 18.43 1.95
C GLY A 163 -12.11 17.32 1.83
N SER A 164 -10.96 17.55 2.47
CA SER A 164 -9.83 16.59 2.44
C SER A 164 -9.54 16.05 3.84
N VAL A 165 -9.17 14.77 3.89
CA VAL A 165 -8.82 14.04 5.12
C VAL A 165 -7.47 13.35 4.90
N LEU A 166 -6.57 13.46 5.86
CA LEU A 166 -5.27 12.80 5.90
C LEU A 166 -5.33 11.58 6.82
N ALA A 167 -4.90 10.43 6.32
CA ALA A 167 -4.60 9.26 7.15
C ALA A 167 -3.09 9.00 7.11
N VAL A 168 -2.46 8.82 8.29
CA VAL A 168 -1.06 8.43 8.43
C VAL A 168 -1.00 7.14 9.25
N SER A 169 -0.25 6.15 8.78
CA SER A 169 -0.28 4.81 9.36
C SER A 169 1.09 4.15 9.41
N PRO A 170 1.44 3.50 10.54
CA PRO A 170 2.57 2.59 10.62
C PRO A 170 2.23 1.18 10.08
N PHE A 171 0.94 0.91 9.78
CA PHE A 171 0.51 -0.39 9.32
C PHE A 171 0.82 -0.57 7.83
N ARG A 172 1.36 -1.72 7.49
CA ARG A 172 1.73 -2.08 6.12
C ARG A 172 1.44 -3.56 5.84
N LEU A 173 1.23 -3.89 4.58
CA LEU A 173 0.78 -5.20 4.12
C LEU A 173 1.75 -5.85 3.12
N GLY A 174 2.91 -5.26 2.92
CA GLY A 174 3.98 -5.84 2.10
C GLY A 174 4.71 -6.96 2.82
N GLU A 175 5.98 -7.14 2.47
CA GLU A 175 6.84 -8.07 3.18
C GLU A 175 6.85 -7.78 4.69
N LEU A 176 6.83 -8.83 5.51
CA LEU A 176 6.76 -8.72 6.97
C LEU A 176 5.65 -7.78 7.46
N PRO A 177 4.37 -8.11 7.22
CA PRO A 177 3.26 -7.20 7.47
C PRO A 177 3.20 -6.72 8.92
N ASN A 178 2.99 -5.43 9.09
CA ASN A 178 2.73 -4.81 10.39
C ASN A 178 1.26 -4.39 10.49
N VAL A 179 0.47 -5.11 11.25
CA VAL A 179 -0.97 -4.86 11.42
C VAL A 179 -1.37 -4.50 12.85
N ARG A 180 -0.38 -4.31 13.76
CA ARG A 180 -0.66 -4.14 15.19
C ARG A 180 0.34 -3.27 15.96
N ASN A 181 1.53 -3.01 15.41
CA ASN A 181 2.55 -2.25 16.13
C ASN A 181 2.51 -0.79 15.69
N GLY A 182 1.98 0.06 16.55
CA GLY A 182 1.89 1.49 16.34
C GLY A 182 0.46 2.03 16.40
N ILE A 183 0.33 3.32 16.16
CA ILE A 183 -0.94 4.05 16.17
C ILE A 183 -1.05 4.79 14.83
N ALA A 184 -2.15 4.55 14.12
CA ALA A 184 -2.50 5.35 12.95
C ALA A 184 -3.36 6.55 13.37
N THR A 185 -3.27 7.61 12.60
CA THR A 185 -4.04 8.85 12.82
C THR A 185 -4.83 9.23 11.57
N VAL A 186 -6.05 9.72 11.78
CA VAL A 186 -6.89 10.30 10.72
C VAL A 186 -7.30 11.69 11.15
N THR A 187 -7.11 12.69 10.30
CA THR A 187 -7.44 14.09 10.63
C THR A 187 -7.89 14.86 9.40
N ALA A 188 -8.85 15.76 9.60
CA ALA A 188 -9.29 16.76 8.63
C ALA A 188 -8.61 18.13 8.86
N SER A 189 -7.49 18.18 9.61
CA SER A 189 -6.74 19.42 9.83
C SER A 189 -6.28 20.03 8.51
N PRO A 190 -6.74 21.24 8.13
CA PRO A 190 -6.31 21.87 6.88
C PRO A 190 -4.81 22.10 6.80
N GLU A 191 -4.15 22.32 7.93
CA GLU A 191 -2.70 22.49 8.00
C GLU A 191 -1.97 21.19 7.69
N ALA A 192 -2.37 20.09 8.37
CA ALA A 192 -1.78 18.77 8.14
C ALA A 192 -1.98 18.31 6.68
N VAL A 193 -3.20 18.46 6.15
CA VAL A 193 -3.52 18.13 4.75
C VAL A 193 -2.61 18.91 3.80
N ARG A 194 -2.52 20.25 3.94
CA ARG A 194 -1.67 21.09 3.07
C ARG A 194 -0.19 20.70 3.14
N MET A 195 0.33 20.35 4.32
CA MET A 195 1.73 19.92 4.46
C MET A 195 2.00 18.64 3.66
N TYR A 196 1.11 17.65 3.73
CA TYR A 196 1.26 16.40 2.98
C TYR A 196 1.03 16.59 1.49
N GLU A 197 0.05 17.39 1.07
CA GLU A 197 -0.14 17.72 -0.35
C GLU A 197 1.08 18.44 -0.93
N ALA A 198 1.68 19.37 -0.20
CA ALA A 198 2.91 20.06 -0.62
C ALA A 198 4.10 19.08 -0.73
N MET A 199 4.24 18.15 0.22
CA MET A 199 5.26 17.10 0.18
C MET A 199 5.06 16.20 -1.04
N ILE A 200 3.84 15.70 -1.28
CA ILE A 200 3.49 14.88 -2.44
C ILE A 200 3.83 15.63 -3.73
N GLY A 201 3.48 16.92 -3.82
CA GLY A 201 3.77 17.76 -4.99
C GLY A 201 5.26 17.88 -5.30
N ARG A 202 6.12 17.96 -4.27
CA ARG A 202 7.59 17.94 -4.45
C ARG A 202 8.09 16.58 -4.93
N LEU A 203 7.67 15.50 -4.28
CA LEU A 203 8.06 14.14 -4.66
C LEU A 203 7.59 13.80 -6.08
N TRP A 204 6.36 14.19 -6.42
CA TRP A 204 5.80 13.97 -7.75
C TRP A 204 6.60 14.67 -8.86
N LYS A 205 7.13 15.87 -8.60
CA LYS A 205 7.98 16.58 -9.57
C LYS A 205 9.27 15.81 -9.88
N ALA A 206 9.87 15.17 -8.88
CA ALA A 206 11.10 14.40 -9.01
C ALA A 206 10.88 12.95 -9.50
N ALA A 207 9.63 12.45 -9.46
CA ALA A 207 9.31 11.06 -9.75
C ALA A 207 9.54 10.67 -11.20
N TYR A 208 9.96 9.42 -11.43
CA TYR A 208 9.87 8.75 -12.74
C TYR A 208 8.43 8.32 -12.97
N LYS A 209 7.84 8.69 -14.12
CA LYS A 209 6.42 8.51 -14.44
C LYS A 209 6.22 7.89 -15.82
N GLY A 210 5.03 7.33 -16.06
CA GLY A 210 4.64 6.80 -17.36
C GLY A 210 5.64 5.79 -17.91
N LYS A 211 5.84 5.76 -19.21
CA LYS A 211 6.75 4.81 -19.89
C LYS A 211 8.20 4.91 -19.41
N ALA A 212 8.68 6.11 -19.09
CA ALA A 212 10.04 6.28 -18.55
C ALA A 212 10.18 5.61 -17.17
N GLY A 213 9.19 5.74 -16.30
CA GLY A 213 9.13 5.06 -15.02
C GLY A 213 9.02 3.54 -15.18
N ALA A 214 8.15 3.05 -16.07
CA ALA A 214 8.04 1.62 -16.36
C ALA A 214 9.36 1.02 -16.84
N THR A 215 10.06 1.71 -17.76
CA THR A 215 11.38 1.30 -18.23
C THR A 215 12.39 1.23 -17.09
N HIS A 216 12.36 2.20 -16.18
CA HIS A 216 13.26 2.22 -15.02
C HIS A 216 12.97 1.04 -14.09
N LEU A 217 11.70 0.73 -13.86
CA LEU A 217 11.27 -0.38 -13.01
C LEU A 217 11.63 -1.74 -13.60
N ARG A 218 11.48 -1.95 -14.92
CA ARG A 218 11.89 -3.17 -15.59
C ARG A 218 13.40 -3.39 -15.47
N LYS A 219 14.22 -2.33 -15.65
CA LYS A 219 15.69 -2.42 -15.45
C LYS A 219 16.05 -2.78 -14.01
N LEU A 220 15.26 -2.34 -13.02
CA LEU A 220 15.46 -2.75 -11.63
C LEU A 220 15.17 -4.24 -11.48
N LEU A 221 14.07 -4.74 -12.02
CA LEU A 221 13.72 -6.16 -11.99
C LEU A 221 14.75 -7.07 -12.68
N ASP A 222 15.37 -6.60 -13.78
CA ASP A 222 16.41 -7.34 -14.49
C ASP A 222 17.71 -7.50 -13.69
N ARG A 223 17.95 -6.66 -12.69
CA ARG A 223 19.12 -6.72 -11.79
C ARG A 223 18.92 -7.62 -10.58
N ILE A 224 17.67 -7.88 -10.21
CA ILE A 224 17.31 -8.73 -9.07
C ILE A 224 17.10 -10.16 -9.60
N HIS A 225 17.97 -11.08 -9.19
CA HIS A 225 17.94 -12.49 -9.61
C HIS A 225 17.10 -13.37 -8.71
#